data_cfa1cb9ebd1b528175d473dfaa71ee3d
#
_entry.id   cfa1cb9ebd1b528175d473dfaa71ee3d
#
_cell.length_a   1.000
_cell.length_b   1.000
_cell.length_c   1.000
_cell.angle_alpha   90.00
_cell.angle_beta   90.00
_cell.angle_gamma   90.00
#
_symmetry.space_group_name_H-M   'P 1'
#
loop_
_entity.id
_entity.type
_entity.pdbx_description
1 polymer ?
#
loop_
_entity_poly.entity_id
_entity_poly.type
_entity_poly.pdbx_seq_one_letter_code
_entity_poly.pdbx_strand_id
1 'polypeptide(L)'
;MFDVWNNVLAELETKISQENYATFFAQTHTSLISTDDGIIKIGVPNIFMQANIRKKFDSHIRAALESNKIEVKNTSYVVISNTTKVKKSREVSLDELQNRVSTVEKITVPASSFNPTISTGXNSKFTMDNFVVGTNNELAVAVAKNIIDNPGDKYNPFFLYGGPGLGKTHLVEAIGNELLKKNPKLKILYTPINHFYTDFINAVRKGDMENFHKKFQKLDVLIIDDFQFIVGKEKSQEEFFNIFNDMHQANKQVIITSDRLPSQIKTVDERLASRLTMTGAFDLQYPTFEDRCAILHAKAEFDGVEIENKAIEHIARNVETNIRDLQSLYGKIVALSELKGISPLSIIQEGLASTLPSSGVRGRNLTSKTVVNKVADYFNIMPEELCGRSRVSNIKTARQIAMFIMSRDLQMSTPKIALEVGVKDHTTVMHGIKKIETDMKMNFTLRDQIGEIREQLSE
;
A
#
# COMPACT_ATOMS: atom_id res chain seq x y z
N MET A 1 12.16 20.27 -29.09
CA MET A 1 12.01 18.92 -28.52
C MET A 1 10.55 18.58 -28.18
N PHE A 2 9.83 19.47 -27.50
CA PHE A 2 8.43 19.22 -27.09
C PHE A 2 7.53 18.96 -28.31
N ASP A 3 7.63 19.77 -29.33
CA ASP A 3 6.82 19.62 -30.56
C ASP A 3 7.10 18.33 -31.33
N VAL A 4 8.37 17.92 -31.35
CA VAL A 4 8.79 16.66 -31.98
C VAL A 4 8.20 15.45 -31.25
N TRP A 5 8.21 15.47 -29.91
CA TRP A 5 7.63 14.36 -29.14
C TRP A 5 6.11 14.28 -29.31
N ASN A 6 5.44 15.40 -29.39
CA ASN A 6 4.00 15.43 -29.69
C ASN A 6 3.68 14.83 -31.08
N ASN A 7 4.51 15.09 -32.08
CA ASN A 7 4.35 14.48 -33.42
C ASN A 7 4.58 12.95 -33.36
N VAL A 8 5.57 12.50 -32.59
CA VAL A 8 5.83 11.07 -32.38
C VAL A 8 4.65 10.40 -31.65
N LEU A 9 4.08 11.06 -30.65
CA LEU A 9 2.91 10.55 -29.94
C LEU A 9 1.68 10.46 -30.87
N ALA A 10 1.43 11.46 -31.72
CA ALA A 10 0.33 11.44 -32.67
C ALA A 10 0.48 10.30 -33.70
N GLU A 11 1.71 10.01 -34.13
CA GLU A 11 1.99 8.89 -35.01
C GLU A 11 1.81 7.52 -34.32
N LEU A 12 2.23 7.42 -33.07
CA LEU A 12 2.03 6.21 -32.24
C LEU A 12 0.55 5.92 -32.02
N GLU A 13 -0.27 6.96 -31.81
CA GLU A 13 -1.72 6.82 -31.64
C GLU A 13 -2.39 6.13 -32.82
N THR A 14 -1.87 6.32 -34.05
CA THR A 14 -2.41 5.66 -35.22
C THR A 14 -1.88 4.25 -35.46
N LYS A 15 -0.72 3.91 -34.88
CA LYS A 15 -0.01 2.64 -35.15
C LYS A 15 -0.19 1.57 -34.08
N ILE A 16 -0.71 1.94 -32.88
CA ILE A 16 -0.91 1.00 -31.78
C ILE A 16 -2.38 1.02 -31.34
N SER A 17 -2.84 -0.03 -30.65
CA SER A 17 -4.22 -0.09 -30.20
C SER A 17 -4.55 1.04 -29.22
N GLN A 18 -5.78 1.53 -29.27
CA GLN A 18 -6.26 2.64 -28.43
C GLN A 18 -6.07 2.38 -26.94
N GLU A 19 -6.26 1.13 -26.51
CA GLU A 19 -6.04 0.71 -25.11
C GLU A 19 -4.57 0.84 -24.70
N ASN A 20 -3.65 0.40 -25.57
CA ASN A 20 -2.22 0.48 -25.31
C ASN A 20 -1.73 1.94 -25.35
N TYR A 21 -2.24 2.75 -26.27
CA TYR A 21 -1.90 4.17 -26.34
C TYR A 21 -2.34 4.89 -25.07
N ALA A 22 -3.60 4.69 -24.65
CA ALA A 22 -4.13 5.29 -23.42
C ALA A 22 -3.31 4.88 -22.17
N THR A 23 -2.89 3.61 -22.09
CA THR A 23 -2.16 3.08 -20.95
C THR A 23 -0.70 3.56 -20.87
N PHE A 24 0.00 3.64 -22.02
CA PHE A 24 1.45 3.82 -22.02
C PHE A 24 1.91 5.20 -22.47
N PHE A 25 1.09 5.96 -23.21
CA PHE A 25 1.51 7.21 -23.84
C PHE A 25 0.60 8.41 -23.56
N ALA A 26 -0.69 8.22 -23.34
CA ALA A 26 -1.60 9.32 -23.07
C ALA A 26 -1.29 10.00 -21.71
N GLN A 27 -1.66 11.27 -21.59
CA GLN A 27 -1.57 12.06 -20.36
C GLN A 27 -0.14 12.22 -19.79
N THR A 28 0.82 12.59 -20.62
CA THR A 28 2.16 13.01 -20.19
C THR A 28 2.98 11.97 -19.42
N HIS A 29 2.70 10.70 -19.61
CA HIS A 29 3.46 9.63 -18.95
C HIS A 29 4.88 9.45 -19.50
N THR A 30 5.12 9.90 -20.73
CA THR A 30 6.43 9.80 -21.37
C THR A 30 6.87 11.16 -21.92
N SER A 31 8.18 11.37 -21.96
CA SER A 31 8.76 12.63 -22.45
C SER A 31 10.12 12.38 -23.15
N LEU A 32 10.43 13.21 -24.13
CA LEU A 32 11.75 13.21 -24.76
C LEU A 32 12.71 14.06 -23.91
N ILE A 33 13.76 13.45 -23.38
CA ILE A 33 14.74 14.12 -22.50
C ILE A 33 15.90 14.72 -23.28
N SER A 34 16.55 13.93 -24.14
CA SER A 34 17.65 14.42 -24.97
C SER A 34 17.81 13.59 -26.24
N THR A 35 18.47 14.20 -27.24
CA THR A 35 18.76 13.58 -28.53
C THR A 35 20.23 13.82 -28.90
N ASP A 36 21.14 13.40 -28.01
CA ASP A 36 22.59 13.64 -28.18
C ASP A 36 23.25 12.47 -28.93
N ASP A 37 23.99 12.77 -29.99
CA ASP A 37 24.78 11.81 -30.79
C ASP A 37 24.00 10.58 -31.30
N GLY A 38 22.69 10.75 -31.56
CA GLY A 38 21.81 9.66 -32.01
C GLY A 38 21.34 8.73 -30.87
N ILE A 39 21.67 9.06 -29.62
CA ILE A 39 21.13 8.35 -28.45
C ILE A 39 19.88 9.11 -27.95
N ILE A 40 18.74 8.47 -28.09
CA ILE A 40 17.46 9.06 -27.70
C ILE A 40 17.12 8.65 -26.27
N LYS A 41 17.04 9.63 -25.36
CA LYS A 41 16.65 9.38 -23.96
C LYS A 41 15.17 9.73 -23.78
N ILE A 42 14.38 8.73 -23.40
CA ILE A 42 12.93 8.84 -23.21
C ILE A 42 12.63 8.69 -21.71
N GLY A 43 12.00 9.69 -21.13
CA GLY A 43 11.54 9.67 -19.74
C GLY A 43 10.25 8.86 -19.58
N VAL A 44 10.21 8.02 -18.59
CA VAL A 44 9.04 7.18 -18.26
C VAL A 44 8.75 7.29 -16.74
N PRO A 45 7.48 7.16 -16.32
CA PRO A 45 7.12 7.45 -14.92
C PRO A 45 7.60 6.38 -13.91
N ASN A 46 7.82 5.15 -14.31
CA ASN A 46 8.24 4.07 -13.40
C ASN A 46 8.90 2.90 -14.15
N ILE A 47 9.49 1.98 -13.38
CA ILE A 47 10.22 0.80 -13.89
C ILE A 47 9.31 -0.15 -14.67
N PHE A 48 8.04 -0.28 -14.28
CA PHE A 48 7.07 -1.11 -15.00
C PHE A 48 6.83 -0.58 -16.42
N MET A 49 6.62 0.74 -16.55
CA MET A 49 6.47 1.41 -17.85
C MET A 49 7.75 1.28 -18.69
N GLN A 50 8.91 1.47 -18.07
CA GLN A 50 10.22 1.29 -18.73
C GLN A 50 10.34 -0.09 -19.38
N ALA A 51 10.06 -1.15 -18.63
CA ALA A 51 10.19 -2.54 -19.11
C ALA A 51 9.20 -2.85 -20.25
N ASN A 52 7.94 -2.41 -20.10
CA ASN A 52 6.90 -2.68 -21.08
C ASN A 52 7.09 -1.87 -22.38
N ILE A 53 7.40 -0.58 -22.26
CA ILE A 53 7.63 0.29 -23.43
C ILE A 53 8.83 -0.23 -24.22
N ARG A 54 9.92 -0.53 -23.53
CA ARG A 54 11.13 -1.09 -24.17
C ARG A 54 10.85 -2.41 -24.87
N LYS A 55 10.08 -3.30 -24.27
CA LYS A 55 9.81 -4.64 -24.83
C LYS A 55 8.80 -4.63 -25.98
N LYS A 56 7.75 -3.83 -25.88
CA LYS A 56 6.60 -3.89 -26.78
C LYS A 56 6.56 -2.78 -27.85
N PHE A 57 7.10 -1.61 -27.53
CA PHE A 57 6.88 -0.41 -28.34
C PHE A 57 8.17 0.27 -28.83
N ASP A 58 9.37 -0.23 -28.47
CA ASP A 58 10.66 0.36 -28.90
C ASP A 58 10.76 0.49 -30.42
N SER A 59 10.35 -0.54 -31.17
CA SER A 59 10.37 -0.52 -32.65
C SER A 59 9.41 0.54 -33.23
N HIS A 60 8.24 0.69 -32.64
CA HIS A 60 7.26 1.70 -33.06
C HIS A 60 7.75 3.13 -32.80
N ILE A 61 8.38 3.32 -31.64
CA ILE A 61 8.96 4.61 -31.22
C ILE A 61 10.12 4.99 -32.15
N ARG A 62 11.03 4.05 -32.45
CA ARG A 62 12.15 4.29 -33.38
C ARG A 62 11.63 4.69 -34.77
N ALA A 63 10.68 3.95 -35.33
CA ALA A 63 10.09 4.23 -36.62
C ALA A 63 9.41 5.62 -36.65
N ALA A 64 8.72 6.01 -35.57
CA ALA A 64 8.09 7.33 -35.48
C ALA A 64 9.13 8.46 -35.33
N LEU A 65 10.23 8.22 -34.63
CA LEU A 65 11.34 9.19 -34.51
C LEU A 65 12.03 9.39 -35.88
N GLU A 66 12.31 8.32 -36.60
CA GLU A 66 12.90 8.36 -37.93
C GLU A 66 11.98 9.07 -38.97
N SER A 67 10.66 8.82 -38.88
CA SER A 67 9.67 9.55 -39.70
C SER A 67 9.71 11.07 -39.45
N ASN A 68 10.04 11.47 -38.21
CA ASN A 68 10.19 12.87 -37.83
C ASN A 68 11.63 13.41 -38.03
N LYS A 69 12.44 12.76 -38.89
CA LYS A 69 13.80 13.16 -39.29
C LYS A 69 14.82 13.17 -38.13
N ILE A 70 14.63 12.34 -37.11
CA ILE A 70 15.60 12.17 -36.04
C ILE A 70 16.41 10.90 -36.29
N GLU A 71 17.72 11.01 -36.37
CA GLU A 71 18.60 9.86 -36.48
C GLU A 71 18.65 9.09 -35.16
N VAL A 72 18.27 7.82 -35.17
CA VAL A 72 18.18 6.98 -33.99
C VAL A 72 19.23 5.85 -34.05
N LYS A 73 20.34 6.02 -33.34
CA LYS A 73 21.34 4.95 -33.18
C LYS A 73 20.95 4.03 -32.01
N ASN A 74 20.42 4.61 -30.91
CA ASN A 74 19.99 3.83 -29.76
C ASN A 74 18.89 4.56 -28.99
N THR A 75 18.05 3.80 -28.30
CA THR A 75 17.00 4.33 -27.40
C THR A 75 17.31 3.93 -25.97
N SER A 76 17.22 4.88 -25.06
CA SER A 76 17.42 4.68 -23.64
C SER A 76 16.20 5.18 -22.87
N TYR A 77 15.66 4.37 -21.98
CA TYR A 77 14.48 4.69 -21.18
C TYR A 77 14.90 4.99 -19.74
N VAL A 78 14.60 6.19 -19.27
CA VAL A 78 15.00 6.67 -17.93
C VAL A 78 13.77 6.94 -17.09
N VAL A 79 13.74 6.38 -15.87
CA VAL A 79 12.63 6.63 -14.94
C VAL A 79 12.76 8.05 -14.39
N ILE A 80 11.71 8.87 -14.62
CA ILE A 80 11.61 10.22 -14.05
C ILE A 80 10.63 10.18 -12.89
N SER A 81 11.12 10.31 -11.67
CA SER A 81 10.23 10.56 -10.53
C SER A 81 9.74 12.01 -10.60
N ASN A 82 8.43 12.18 -10.52
CA ASN A 82 7.77 13.50 -10.57
C ASN A 82 8.11 14.35 -9.33
N THR A 83 9.31 14.88 -9.28
CA THR A 83 9.69 15.89 -8.27
C THR A 83 10.48 17.03 -8.92
N THR A 84 9.91 17.61 -9.96
CA THR A 84 10.37 18.96 -10.37
C THR A 84 9.27 19.64 -11.18
N LYS A 85 8.49 20.49 -10.56
CA LYS A 85 7.72 21.51 -11.25
C LYS A 85 8.71 22.48 -11.89
N VAL A 86 8.84 22.44 -13.20
CA VAL A 86 9.59 23.47 -13.92
C VAL A 86 8.82 24.79 -13.78
N LYS A 87 9.29 25.64 -12.89
CA LYS A 87 8.94 27.07 -12.93
C LYS A 87 9.53 27.63 -14.24
N LYS A 88 8.69 28.24 -15.07
CA LYS A 88 9.13 29.14 -16.15
C LYS A 88 10.01 30.22 -15.52
N SER A 89 11.30 30.06 -15.54
CA SER A 89 12.25 31.08 -15.11
C SER A 89 12.96 31.67 -16.32
N ARG A 90 13.13 32.98 -16.31
CA ARG A 90 13.90 33.80 -17.23
C ARG A 90 15.20 33.15 -17.66
N GLU A 91 15.57 33.33 -18.91
CA GLU A 91 16.90 32.99 -19.45
C GLU A 91 17.97 33.72 -18.62
N VAL A 92 18.76 32.94 -17.90
CA VAL A 92 19.96 33.43 -17.19
C VAL A 92 21.15 32.97 -18.02
N SER A 93 22.03 33.91 -18.35
CA SER A 93 23.20 33.63 -19.18
C SER A 93 24.23 32.73 -18.46
N LEU A 94 24.96 31.96 -19.26
CA LEU A 94 25.98 31.01 -18.78
C LEU A 94 27.06 31.64 -17.89
N ASP A 95 27.34 32.94 -18.07
CA ASP A 95 28.37 33.63 -17.30
C ASP A 95 27.96 33.90 -15.84
N GLU A 96 26.65 34.02 -15.53
CA GLU A 96 26.17 34.17 -14.15
C GLU A 96 26.20 32.85 -13.35
N LEU A 97 26.22 31.71 -14.03
CA LEU A 97 26.32 30.40 -13.38
C LEU A 97 27.75 30.06 -12.95
N GLN A 98 28.77 30.52 -13.71
CA GLN A 98 30.17 30.25 -13.36
C GLN A 98 30.64 31.05 -12.14
N ASN A 99 30.10 32.25 -11.88
CA ASN A 99 30.47 33.06 -10.74
C ASN A 99 29.76 32.64 -9.43
N ARG A 100 28.71 31.82 -9.46
CA ARG A 100 28.05 31.34 -8.24
C ARG A 100 28.64 30.00 -7.72
N VAL A 101 29.44 29.29 -8.52
CA VAL A 101 30.02 28.00 -8.12
C VAL A 101 31.27 28.22 -7.24
N SER A 102 31.88 29.42 -7.25
CA SER A 102 33.12 29.69 -6.51
C SER A 102 32.92 30.15 -5.05
N THR A 103 31.67 30.25 -4.54
CA THR A 103 31.41 30.70 -3.17
C THR A 103 30.58 29.71 -2.34
N VAL A 104 30.56 28.46 -2.69
CA VAL A 104 30.04 27.41 -1.78
C VAL A 104 31.21 26.96 -0.92
N GLU A 105 31.30 27.47 0.28
CA GLU A 105 32.22 26.91 1.29
C GLU A 105 32.01 25.42 1.39
N LYS A 106 33.07 24.65 1.23
CA LYS A 106 33.11 23.21 1.41
C LYS A 106 32.64 22.88 2.83
N ILE A 107 31.37 22.53 2.96
CA ILE A 107 30.95 21.78 4.13
C ILE A 107 31.56 20.39 3.96
N THR A 108 32.73 20.22 4.55
CA THR A 108 33.35 18.91 4.69
C THR A 108 32.50 18.09 5.66
N VAL A 109 31.53 17.37 5.14
CA VAL A 109 30.98 16.23 5.86
C VAL A 109 32.11 15.22 5.97
N PRO A 110 32.52 14.77 7.16
CA PRO A 110 33.58 13.76 7.27
C PRO A 110 33.15 12.54 6.44
N ALA A 111 33.98 12.17 5.49
CA ALA A 111 33.78 10.92 4.75
C ALA A 111 33.96 9.78 5.74
N SER A 112 32.88 9.42 6.44
CA SER A 112 32.83 8.11 7.07
C SER A 112 32.92 7.09 5.93
N SER A 113 33.94 6.30 5.96
CA SER A 113 34.25 5.22 5.03
C SER A 113 32.99 4.38 4.77
N PHE A 114 32.35 4.60 3.63
CA PHE A 114 31.30 3.70 3.13
C PHE A 114 31.98 2.40 2.66
N ASN A 115 32.10 1.46 3.57
CA ASN A 115 32.19 0.06 3.16
C ASN A 115 30.86 -0.31 2.51
N PRO A 116 30.84 -1.16 1.46
CA PRO A 116 29.57 -1.64 0.88
C PRO A 116 28.89 -2.57 1.88
N THR A 117 28.28 -1.95 2.87
CA THR A 117 27.41 -2.61 3.84
C THR A 117 26.12 -3.03 3.11
N ILE A 118 25.64 -4.19 3.41
CA ILE A 118 24.34 -4.71 2.96
C ILE A 118 23.32 -3.59 3.07
N SER A 119 22.73 -3.21 1.94
CA SER A 119 21.62 -2.24 1.95
C SER A 119 20.54 -2.77 2.90
N THR A 120 20.23 -2.00 3.93
CA THR A 120 19.28 -2.44 4.97
C THR A 120 17.85 -2.55 4.46
N GLY A 121 17.56 -1.87 3.35
CA GLY A 121 16.19 -1.75 2.83
C GLY A 121 15.24 -0.86 3.66
N UNK A 122 15.33 -0.26 5.02
CA UNK A 122 14.69 0.44 5.76
C UNK A 122 14.55 1.65 5.23
N ASN A 123 13.41 2.13 5.25
CA ASN A 123 13.04 3.52 4.96
C ASN A 123 13.32 4.41 6.19
N SER A 124 14.22 5.32 6.08
CA SER A 124 14.64 6.21 7.19
C SER A 124 13.52 7.13 7.72
N LYS A 125 12.42 7.28 6.99
CA LYS A 125 11.27 8.09 7.43
C LYS A 125 10.45 7.39 8.52
N PHE A 126 10.55 6.08 8.65
CA PHE A 126 9.83 5.33 9.67
C PHE A 126 10.65 5.28 10.95
N THR A 127 10.23 6.07 11.94
CA THR A 127 10.92 6.20 13.24
C THR A 127 9.95 5.93 14.38
N MET A 128 10.50 5.61 15.55
CA MET A 128 9.68 5.47 16.75
C MET A 128 9.08 6.81 17.19
N ASP A 129 9.75 7.91 16.88
CA ASP A 129 9.30 9.26 17.25
C ASP A 129 8.04 9.69 16.51
N ASN A 130 7.88 9.26 15.23
CA ASN A 130 6.70 9.57 14.44
C ASN A 130 5.66 8.43 14.40
N PHE A 131 5.84 7.40 15.22
CA PHE A 131 4.86 6.34 15.40
C PHE A 131 3.95 6.66 16.59
N VAL A 132 2.69 6.98 16.32
CA VAL A 132 1.73 7.36 17.37
C VAL A 132 1.33 6.14 18.19
N VAL A 133 1.54 6.22 19.49
CA VAL A 133 1.19 5.16 20.45
C VAL A 133 -0.22 5.44 20.98
N GLY A 134 -1.09 4.45 20.84
CA GLY A 134 -2.47 4.47 21.34
C GLY A 134 -2.85 3.13 21.95
N THR A 135 -4.06 3.04 22.44
CA THR A 135 -4.58 1.81 23.07
C THR A 135 -4.59 0.62 22.08
N ASN A 136 -4.68 0.91 20.80
CA ASN A 136 -4.71 -0.09 19.72
C ASN A 136 -3.35 -0.75 19.43
N ASN A 137 -2.24 -0.22 19.97
CA ASN A 137 -0.89 -0.69 19.61
C ASN A 137 0.10 -0.67 20.79
N GLU A 138 -0.30 -0.25 21.98
CA GLU A 138 0.60 -0.04 23.14
C GLU A 138 1.43 -1.28 23.50
N LEU A 139 0.82 -2.48 23.44
CA LEU A 139 1.52 -3.73 23.75
C LEU A 139 2.62 -4.02 22.70
N ALA A 140 2.29 -3.89 21.41
CA ALA A 140 3.26 -4.09 20.33
C ALA A 140 4.43 -3.11 20.44
N VAL A 141 4.13 -1.85 20.78
CA VAL A 141 5.17 -0.80 20.97
C VAL A 141 6.03 -1.09 22.21
N ALA A 142 5.46 -1.55 23.29
CA ALA A 142 6.22 -1.93 24.50
C ALA A 142 7.21 -3.07 24.20
N VAL A 143 6.77 -4.08 23.44
CA VAL A 143 7.62 -5.17 22.98
C VAL A 143 8.69 -4.65 22.01
N ALA A 144 8.33 -3.77 21.07
CA ALA A 144 9.27 -3.16 20.13
C ALA A 144 10.41 -2.42 20.88
N LYS A 145 10.08 -1.66 21.92
CA LYS A 145 11.08 -0.97 22.76
C LYS A 145 12.02 -1.96 23.45
N ASN A 146 11.47 -3.07 23.96
CA ASN A 146 12.28 -4.12 24.58
C ASN A 146 13.26 -4.74 23.56
N ILE A 147 12.82 -5.01 22.32
CA ILE A 147 13.66 -5.54 21.25
C ILE A 147 14.78 -4.54 20.89
N ILE A 148 14.47 -3.24 20.85
CA ILE A 148 15.45 -2.19 20.58
C ILE A 148 16.54 -2.15 21.67
N ASP A 149 16.16 -2.44 22.91
CA ASP A 149 17.11 -2.48 24.03
C ASP A 149 17.90 -3.81 24.08
N ASN A 150 17.25 -4.93 23.79
CA ASN A 150 17.81 -6.27 23.97
C ASN A 150 17.44 -7.18 22.78
N PRO A 151 18.03 -6.94 21.58
CA PRO A 151 17.72 -7.75 20.40
C PRO A 151 18.19 -9.21 20.56
N GLY A 152 17.37 -10.15 20.13
CA GLY A 152 17.66 -11.58 20.18
C GLY A 152 17.33 -12.27 21.50
N ASP A 153 16.80 -11.53 22.48
CA ASP A 153 16.49 -12.05 23.81
C ASP A 153 15.01 -12.51 23.91
N LYS A 154 14.24 -11.94 24.80
CA LYS A 154 12.90 -12.37 25.26
C LYS A 154 11.85 -12.50 24.17
N TYR A 155 11.83 -11.57 23.20
CA TYR A 155 10.81 -11.50 22.13
C TYR A 155 11.40 -11.87 20.77
N ASN A 156 11.84 -13.11 20.65
CA ASN A 156 12.44 -13.63 19.42
C ASN A 156 11.85 -15.01 19.07
N PRO A 157 11.06 -15.14 18.00
CA PRO A 157 10.70 -14.10 17.03
C PRO A 157 9.69 -13.07 17.55
N PHE A 158 9.68 -11.87 16.98
CA PHE A 158 8.61 -10.89 17.16
C PHE A 158 7.64 -11.01 15.98
N PHE A 159 6.47 -11.58 16.23
CA PHE A 159 5.44 -11.75 15.21
C PHE A 159 4.34 -10.70 15.39
N LEU A 160 4.27 -9.75 14.46
CA LEU A 160 3.34 -8.63 14.49
C LEU A 160 2.25 -8.83 13.42
N TYR A 161 0.98 -8.85 13.82
CA TYR A 161 -0.10 -9.03 12.86
C TYR A 161 -1.19 -7.97 13.02
N GLY A 162 -2.06 -7.88 11.99
CA GLY A 162 -3.18 -6.93 11.99
C GLY A 162 -3.61 -6.59 10.59
N GLY A 163 -4.75 -5.94 10.45
CA GLY A 163 -5.33 -5.57 9.16
C GLY A 163 -4.38 -4.72 8.29
N PRO A 164 -4.67 -4.61 6.98
CA PRO A 164 -3.85 -3.78 6.10
C PRO A 164 -3.93 -2.30 6.51
N GLY A 165 -2.81 -1.59 6.36
CA GLY A 165 -2.75 -0.15 6.61
C GLY A 165 -2.78 0.28 8.08
N LEU A 166 -2.50 -0.62 9.04
CA LEU A 166 -2.50 -0.30 10.48
C LEU A 166 -1.13 0.09 11.04
N GLY A 167 -0.10 0.19 10.19
CA GLY A 167 1.22 0.65 10.62
C GLY A 167 2.25 -0.46 10.89
N LYS A 168 1.97 -1.73 10.54
CA LYS A 168 2.91 -2.85 10.75
C LYS A 168 4.30 -2.56 10.18
N THR A 169 4.37 -2.25 8.89
CA THR A 169 5.63 -1.90 8.20
C THR A 169 6.35 -0.75 8.88
N HIS A 170 5.62 0.30 9.26
CA HIS A 170 6.18 1.44 9.98
C HIS A 170 6.86 0.99 11.29
N LEU A 171 6.16 0.23 12.12
CA LEU A 171 6.69 -0.19 13.43
C LEU A 171 7.96 -1.05 13.27
N VAL A 172 7.95 -2.03 12.36
CA VAL A 172 9.12 -2.93 12.22
C VAL A 172 10.32 -2.23 11.57
N GLU A 173 10.07 -1.31 10.63
CA GLU A 173 11.17 -0.49 10.08
C GLU A 173 11.69 0.51 11.11
N ALA A 174 10.81 1.08 11.95
CA ALA A 174 11.21 1.95 13.06
C ALA A 174 12.11 1.20 14.06
N ILE A 175 11.78 -0.06 14.39
CA ILE A 175 12.67 -0.92 15.21
C ILE A 175 14.05 -1.03 14.56
N GLY A 176 14.10 -1.35 13.26
CA GLY A 176 15.36 -1.49 12.52
C GLY A 176 16.18 -0.20 12.52
N ASN A 177 15.54 0.94 12.31
CA ASN A 177 16.19 2.25 12.31
C ASN A 177 16.75 2.60 13.70
N GLU A 178 16.00 2.36 14.78
CA GLU A 178 16.47 2.61 16.14
C GLU A 178 17.63 1.68 16.54
N LEU A 179 17.58 0.42 16.12
CA LEU A 179 18.69 -0.53 16.34
C LEU A 179 19.98 -0.03 15.68
N LEU A 180 19.90 0.46 14.42
CA LEU A 180 21.05 1.03 13.71
C LEU A 180 21.53 2.33 14.34
N LYS A 181 20.63 3.16 14.85
CA LYS A 181 20.98 4.40 15.56
C LYS A 181 21.76 4.10 16.86
N LYS A 182 21.35 3.05 17.60
CA LYS A 182 22.03 2.59 18.81
C LYS A 182 23.38 1.90 18.48
N ASN A 183 23.38 1.06 17.46
CA ASN A 183 24.59 0.30 17.08
C ASN A 183 24.70 0.22 15.55
N PRO A 184 25.44 1.18 14.94
CA PRO A 184 25.64 1.23 13.48
C PRO A 184 26.36 0.03 12.86
N LYS A 185 26.94 -0.86 13.69
CA LYS A 185 27.64 -2.06 13.21
C LYS A 185 26.70 -3.24 12.97
N LEU A 186 25.47 -3.18 13.44
CA LEU A 186 24.49 -4.26 13.25
C LEU A 186 24.18 -4.47 11.77
N LYS A 187 24.16 -5.72 11.38
CA LYS A 187 23.78 -6.14 10.03
C LYS A 187 22.30 -6.47 10.01
N ILE A 188 21.51 -5.52 9.57
CA ILE A 188 20.05 -5.63 9.51
C ILE A 188 19.61 -5.75 8.05
N LEU A 189 18.70 -6.68 7.78
CA LEU A 189 18.04 -6.82 6.48
C LEU A 189 16.52 -6.71 6.68
N TYR A 190 15.91 -5.72 6.05
CA TYR A 190 14.46 -5.65 5.84
C TYR A 190 14.15 -6.17 4.43
N THR A 191 13.21 -7.09 4.33
CA THR A 191 12.79 -7.62 3.03
C THR A 191 11.33 -8.09 3.07
N PRO A 192 10.50 -7.67 2.11
CA PRO A 192 9.20 -8.33 1.90
C PRO A 192 9.38 -9.80 1.54
N ILE A 193 8.48 -10.67 2.00
CA ILE A 193 8.59 -12.12 1.76
C ILE A 193 8.64 -12.48 0.26
N ASN A 194 8.02 -11.67 -0.60
CA ASN A 194 8.08 -11.89 -2.05
C ASN A 194 9.49 -11.66 -2.62
N HIS A 195 10.28 -10.74 -2.04
CA HIS A 195 11.67 -10.54 -2.43
C HIS A 195 12.53 -11.72 -1.97
N PHE A 196 12.33 -12.20 -0.74
CA PHE A 196 12.96 -13.42 -0.24
C PHE A 196 12.71 -14.58 -1.21
N TYR A 197 11.45 -14.78 -1.61
CA TYR A 197 11.06 -15.82 -2.58
C TYR A 197 11.81 -15.66 -3.91
N THR A 198 11.85 -14.46 -4.45
CA THR A 198 12.53 -14.17 -5.72
C THR A 198 14.04 -14.46 -5.62
N ASP A 199 14.68 -14.03 -4.53
CA ASP A 199 16.10 -14.27 -4.28
C ASP A 199 16.39 -15.78 -4.17
N PHE A 200 15.55 -16.53 -3.46
CA PHE A 200 15.64 -17.98 -3.32
C PHE A 200 15.56 -18.68 -4.69
N ILE A 201 14.54 -18.37 -5.49
CA ILE A 201 14.36 -18.97 -6.82
C ILE A 201 15.56 -18.66 -7.72
N ASN A 202 16.08 -17.43 -7.66
CA ASN A 202 17.26 -17.05 -8.44
C ASN A 202 18.51 -17.81 -7.99
N ALA A 203 18.69 -18.02 -6.69
CA ALA A 203 19.80 -18.81 -6.14
C ALA A 203 19.72 -20.27 -6.59
N VAL A 204 18.52 -20.87 -6.55
CA VAL A 204 18.30 -22.25 -7.03
C VAL A 204 18.64 -22.35 -8.53
N ARG A 205 18.13 -21.42 -9.35
CA ARG A 205 18.38 -21.43 -10.81
C ARG A 205 19.86 -21.26 -11.18
N LYS A 206 20.61 -20.51 -10.39
CA LYS A 206 22.04 -20.26 -10.61
C LYS A 206 22.94 -21.31 -9.95
N GLY A 207 22.39 -22.21 -9.13
CA GLY A 207 23.17 -23.15 -8.32
C GLY A 207 23.98 -22.46 -7.22
N ASP A 208 23.53 -21.31 -6.74
CA ASP A 208 24.28 -20.42 -5.83
C ASP A 208 23.64 -20.34 -4.42
N MET A 209 23.19 -21.51 -3.94
CA MET A 209 22.54 -21.60 -2.62
C MET A 209 23.50 -21.28 -1.47
N GLU A 210 24.80 -21.56 -1.65
CA GLU A 210 25.80 -21.25 -0.62
C GLU A 210 25.87 -19.74 -0.32
N ASN A 211 25.90 -18.90 -1.34
CA ASN A 211 25.91 -17.45 -1.15
C ASN A 211 24.58 -16.94 -0.61
N PHE A 212 23.47 -17.56 -1.02
CA PHE A 212 22.15 -17.26 -0.46
C PHE A 212 22.14 -17.50 1.07
N HIS A 213 22.58 -18.65 1.55
CA HIS A 213 22.68 -18.95 2.99
C HIS A 213 23.64 -17.98 3.70
N LYS A 214 24.85 -17.76 3.14
CA LYS A 214 25.84 -16.85 3.71
C LYS A 214 25.31 -15.43 3.90
N LYS A 215 24.40 -14.97 3.03
CA LYS A 215 23.74 -13.66 3.15
C LYS A 215 22.99 -13.57 4.49
N PHE A 216 22.19 -14.59 4.84
CA PHE A 216 21.39 -14.59 6.08
C PHE A 216 22.24 -14.91 7.31
N GLN A 217 23.22 -15.79 7.21
CA GLN A 217 24.12 -16.14 8.32
C GLN A 217 24.90 -14.93 8.86
N LYS A 218 25.16 -13.93 8.01
CA LYS A 218 25.89 -12.71 8.41
C LYS A 218 25.03 -11.67 9.13
N LEU A 219 23.71 -11.85 9.13
CA LEU A 219 22.79 -10.88 9.73
C LEU A 219 22.78 -11.01 11.26
N ASP A 220 22.50 -9.88 11.91
CA ASP A 220 22.16 -9.81 13.34
C ASP A 220 20.65 -9.68 13.53
N VAL A 221 19.96 -9.04 12.58
CA VAL A 221 18.50 -8.83 12.59
C VAL A 221 17.93 -9.09 11.20
N LEU A 222 16.87 -9.89 11.13
CA LEU A 222 16.09 -10.13 9.91
C LEU A 222 14.66 -9.65 10.12
N ILE A 223 14.21 -8.75 9.26
CA ILE A 223 12.84 -8.23 9.26
C ILE A 223 12.14 -8.71 7.97
N ILE A 224 11.12 -9.55 8.15
CA ILE A 224 10.30 -10.07 7.03
C ILE A 224 8.94 -9.39 7.07
N ASP A 225 8.63 -8.68 5.99
CA ASP A 225 7.33 -8.00 5.88
C ASP A 225 6.36 -8.79 5.00
N ASP A 226 5.07 -8.70 5.35
CA ASP A 226 3.96 -9.29 4.59
C ASP A 226 4.09 -10.82 4.40
N PHE A 227 4.38 -11.53 5.46
CA PHE A 227 4.60 -12.98 5.49
C PHE A 227 3.43 -13.78 4.87
N GLN A 228 2.20 -13.27 4.88
CA GLN A 228 1.04 -13.95 4.30
C GLN A 228 1.20 -14.28 2.82
N PHE A 229 2.11 -13.62 2.09
CA PHE A 229 2.35 -13.90 0.67
C PHE A 229 3.25 -15.13 0.40
N ILE A 230 3.60 -15.89 1.46
CA ILE A 230 4.32 -17.17 1.32
C ILE A 230 3.40 -18.34 0.92
N VAL A 231 2.09 -18.12 0.86
CA VAL A 231 1.07 -19.11 0.52
C VAL A 231 1.40 -19.81 -0.82
N GLY A 232 1.32 -21.15 -0.83
CA GLY A 232 1.53 -21.95 -2.03
C GLY A 232 2.99 -22.10 -2.49
N LYS A 233 3.95 -21.70 -1.64
CA LYS A 233 5.39 -21.71 -1.97
C LYS A 233 6.14 -22.68 -1.02
N GLU A 234 5.77 -23.96 -1.02
CA GLU A 234 6.25 -24.97 -0.05
C GLU A 234 7.78 -24.99 0.12
N LYS A 235 8.53 -25.07 -0.99
CA LYS A 235 9.99 -25.09 -0.95
C LYS A 235 10.59 -23.82 -0.32
N SER A 236 9.92 -22.69 -0.53
CA SER A 236 10.38 -21.42 0.07
C SER A 236 10.03 -21.35 1.56
N GLN A 237 8.93 -21.98 1.98
CA GLN A 237 8.59 -22.13 3.40
C GLN A 237 9.62 -22.99 4.13
N GLU A 238 10.02 -24.12 3.53
CA GLU A 238 11.10 -24.99 4.08
C GLU A 238 12.41 -24.21 4.20
N GLU A 239 12.77 -23.47 3.16
CA GLU A 239 14.01 -22.68 3.17
C GLU A 239 13.96 -21.56 4.20
N PHE A 240 12.85 -20.86 4.28
CA PHE A 240 12.63 -19.83 5.29
C PHE A 240 12.72 -20.44 6.70
N PHE A 241 12.12 -21.60 6.91
CA PHE A 241 12.16 -22.32 8.19
C PHE A 241 13.61 -22.66 8.60
N ASN A 242 14.44 -23.10 7.66
CA ASN A 242 15.86 -23.41 7.92
C ASN A 242 16.62 -22.15 8.35
N ILE A 243 16.48 -21.06 7.59
CA ILE A 243 17.13 -19.78 7.89
C ILE A 243 16.63 -19.24 9.25
N PHE A 244 15.34 -19.31 9.50
CA PHE A 244 14.73 -18.90 10.77
C PHE A 244 15.35 -19.67 11.95
N ASN A 245 15.45 -21.00 11.85
CA ASN A 245 16.02 -21.85 12.90
C ASN A 245 17.49 -21.50 13.15
N ASP A 246 18.28 -21.35 12.08
CA ASP A 246 19.71 -20.97 12.19
C ASP A 246 19.87 -19.64 12.94
N MET A 247 19.09 -18.65 12.56
CA MET A 247 19.13 -17.32 13.21
C MET A 247 18.68 -17.38 14.67
N HIS A 248 17.59 -18.09 14.94
CA HIS A 248 17.05 -18.23 16.29
C HIS A 248 18.04 -18.97 17.22
N GLN A 249 18.66 -20.06 16.75
CA GLN A 249 19.68 -20.79 17.51
C GLN A 249 20.92 -19.95 17.79
N ALA A 250 21.22 -19.02 16.91
CA ALA A 250 22.34 -18.07 17.07
C ALA A 250 21.94 -16.82 17.90
N ASN A 251 20.76 -16.81 18.51
CA ASN A 251 20.19 -15.68 19.27
C ASN A 251 20.14 -14.36 18.45
N LYS A 252 19.91 -14.48 17.16
CA LYS A 252 19.75 -13.32 16.26
C LYS A 252 18.29 -12.95 16.13
N GLN A 253 17.98 -11.66 16.13
CA GLN A 253 16.60 -11.19 16.16
C GLN A 253 15.88 -11.46 14.82
N VAL A 254 14.71 -12.08 14.89
CA VAL A 254 13.80 -12.23 13.74
C VAL A 254 12.51 -11.45 14.05
N ILE A 255 12.09 -10.60 13.10
CA ILE A 255 10.88 -9.78 13.17
C ILE A 255 10.03 -10.10 11.94
N ILE A 256 8.75 -10.37 12.13
CA ILE A 256 7.87 -10.80 11.04
C ILE A 256 6.55 -10.03 11.12
N THR A 257 6.07 -9.53 9.99
CA THR A 257 4.71 -8.98 9.93
C THR A 257 3.79 -9.84 9.07
N SER A 258 2.50 -9.79 9.38
CA SER A 258 1.47 -10.48 8.60
C SER A 258 0.12 -9.76 8.72
N ASP A 259 -0.79 -10.01 7.77
CA ASP A 259 -2.17 -9.51 7.88
C ASP A 259 -3.02 -10.39 8.83
N ARG A 260 -2.54 -11.58 9.19
CA ARG A 260 -3.25 -12.58 10.02
C ARG A 260 -2.26 -13.50 10.74
N LEU A 261 -2.74 -14.26 11.70
CA LEU A 261 -1.92 -15.26 12.42
C LEU A 261 -1.41 -16.35 11.46
N PRO A 262 -0.22 -16.94 11.72
CA PRO A 262 0.30 -18.04 10.90
C PRO A 262 -0.65 -19.23 10.77
N SER A 263 -1.36 -19.56 11.86
CA SER A 263 -2.38 -20.64 11.88
C SER A 263 -3.59 -20.37 10.96
N GLN A 264 -3.80 -19.11 10.57
CA GLN A 264 -4.88 -18.70 9.65
C GLN A 264 -4.41 -18.62 8.19
N ILE A 265 -3.11 -18.80 7.95
CA ILE A 265 -2.53 -18.77 6.61
C ILE A 265 -2.59 -20.20 6.04
N LYS A 266 -3.44 -20.38 5.04
CA LYS A 266 -3.57 -21.68 4.35
C LYS A 266 -2.21 -22.16 3.85
N THR A 267 -1.94 -23.44 3.96
CA THR A 267 -0.71 -24.08 3.49
C THR A 267 0.58 -23.76 4.25
N VAL A 268 0.52 -22.99 5.34
CA VAL A 268 1.70 -22.85 6.21
C VAL A 268 1.79 -24.10 7.09
N ASP A 269 2.96 -24.71 7.12
CA ASP A 269 3.26 -25.88 7.93
C ASP A 269 3.05 -25.56 9.44
N GLU A 270 2.39 -26.49 10.16
CA GLU A 270 2.08 -26.30 11.59
C GLU A 270 3.33 -26.09 12.45
N ARG A 271 4.45 -26.72 12.09
CA ARG A 271 5.72 -26.56 12.81
C ARG A 271 6.23 -25.12 12.65
N LEU A 272 6.16 -24.59 11.42
CA LEU A 272 6.55 -23.20 11.15
C LEU A 272 5.60 -22.25 11.89
N ALA A 273 4.29 -22.45 11.80
CA ALA A 273 3.30 -21.62 12.48
C ALA A 273 3.53 -21.56 14.01
N SER A 274 3.77 -22.71 14.63
CA SER A 274 4.06 -22.84 16.07
C SER A 274 5.35 -22.09 16.44
N ARG A 275 6.40 -22.24 15.64
CA ARG A 275 7.69 -21.57 15.89
C ARG A 275 7.60 -20.06 15.76
N LEU A 276 6.85 -19.57 14.77
CA LEU A 276 6.68 -18.13 14.54
C LEU A 276 5.93 -17.43 15.68
N THR A 277 5.12 -18.15 16.43
CA THR A 277 4.34 -17.60 17.54
C THR A 277 4.77 -18.07 18.93
N MET A 278 5.93 -18.71 19.05
CA MET A 278 6.38 -19.29 20.33
C MET A 278 6.61 -18.27 21.45
N THR A 279 6.92 -17.02 21.10
CA THR A 279 7.05 -15.91 22.08
C THR A 279 5.77 -15.07 22.17
N GLY A 280 4.70 -15.51 21.50
CA GLY A 280 3.44 -14.78 21.37
C GLY A 280 3.34 -14.07 20.01
N ALA A 281 2.13 -13.77 19.65
CA ALA A 281 1.82 -12.94 18.47
C ALA A 281 1.18 -11.64 18.96
N PHE A 282 1.63 -10.52 18.42
CA PHE A 282 1.23 -9.19 18.85
C PHE A 282 0.39 -8.54 17.77
N ASP A 283 -0.78 -8.00 18.14
CA ASP A 283 -1.69 -7.42 17.17
C ASP A 283 -1.61 -5.89 17.13
N LEU A 284 -1.88 -5.35 15.93
CA LEU A 284 -2.25 -3.95 15.76
C LEU A 284 -3.74 -3.89 15.45
N GLN A 285 -4.49 -3.22 16.32
CA GLN A 285 -5.93 -3.06 16.18
C GLN A 285 -6.26 -1.76 15.42
N TYR A 286 -7.53 -1.59 15.05
CA TYR A 286 -8.01 -0.36 14.42
C TYR A 286 -7.93 0.79 15.43
N PRO A 287 -7.42 1.96 15.01
CA PRO A 287 -7.27 3.10 15.92
C PRO A 287 -8.63 3.67 16.33
N THR A 288 -8.74 4.11 17.58
CA THR A 288 -9.92 4.83 18.08
C THR A 288 -10.05 6.18 17.37
N PHE A 289 -11.14 6.90 17.60
CA PHE A 289 -11.29 8.26 17.06
C PHE A 289 -10.17 9.17 17.56
N GLU A 290 -9.85 9.08 18.85
CA GLU A 290 -8.78 9.85 19.50
C GLU A 290 -7.41 9.52 18.90
N ASP A 291 -7.11 8.22 18.70
CA ASP A 291 -5.87 7.77 18.06
C ASP A 291 -5.76 8.33 16.63
N ARG A 292 -6.89 8.31 15.87
CA ARG A 292 -6.90 8.87 14.50
C ARG A 292 -6.62 10.37 14.49
N CYS A 293 -7.18 11.12 15.44
CA CYS A 293 -6.87 12.56 15.58
C CYS A 293 -5.38 12.78 15.91
N ALA A 294 -4.84 11.99 16.84
CA ALA A 294 -3.42 12.07 17.21
C ALA A 294 -2.49 11.76 16.03
N ILE A 295 -2.83 10.73 15.24
CA ILE A 295 -2.09 10.36 14.02
C ILE A 295 -2.08 11.51 13.00
N LEU A 296 -3.23 12.17 12.81
CA LEU A 296 -3.34 13.31 11.89
C LEU A 296 -2.56 14.53 12.39
N HIS A 297 -2.58 14.80 13.70
CA HIS A 297 -1.79 15.88 14.30
C HIS A 297 -0.29 15.62 14.12
N ALA A 298 0.18 14.43 14.46
CA ALA A 298 1.59 14.05 14.28
C ALA A 298 2.01 14.13 12.80
N LYS A 299 1.11 13.75 11.89
CA LYS A 299 1.37 13.84 10.44
C LYS A 299 1.45 15.30 9.98
N ALA A 300 0.56 16.17 10.45
CA ALA A 300 0.57 17.60 10.11
C ALA A 300 1.84 18.28 10.63
N GLU A 301 2.23 17.96 11.86
CA GLU A 301 3.49 18.46 12.46
C GLU A 301 4.72 18.01 11.64
N PHE A 302 4.76 16.72 11.26
CA PHE A 302 5.84 16.18 10.43
C PHE A 302 5.92 16.85 9.05
N ASP A 303 4.75 17.13 8.45
CA ASP A 303 4.66 17.79 7.13
C ASP A 303 4.87 19.32 7.23
N GLY A 304 4.87 19.90 8.43
CA GLY A 304 4.96 21.35 8.66
C GLY A 304 3.71 22.10 8.20
N VAL A 305 2.54 21.46 8.26
CA VAL A 305 1.26 22.01 7.80
C VAL A 305 0.41 22.45 8.98
N GLU A 306 -0.02 23.71 8.98
CA GLU A 306 -1.03 24.19 9.94
C GLU A 306 -2.42 23.72 9.50
N ILE A 307 -3.09 22.95 10.33
CA ILE A 307 -4.43 22.43 10.07
C ILE A 307 -5.32 22.63 11.30
N GLU A 308 -6.53 23.11 11.08
CA GLU A 308 -7.49 23.38 12.15
C GLU A 308 -8.00 22.07 12.79
N ASN A 309 -8.18 22.05 14.10
CA ASN A 309 -8.69 20.88 14.85
C ASN A 309 -10.01 20.36 14.26
N LYS A 310 -10.92 21.24 13.85
CA LYS A 310 -12.19 20.87 13.21
C LYS A 310 -11.99 20.11 11.90
N ALA A 311 -10.95 20.43 11.13
CA ALA A 311 -10.62 19.69 9.91
C ALA A 311 -10.08 18.30 10.25
N ILE A 312 -9.21 18.20 11.25
CA ILE A 312 -8.68 16.92 11.77
C ILE A 312 -9.83 16.02 12.25
N GLU A 313 -10.70 16.55 13.10
CA GLU A 313 -11.86 15.80 13.60
C GLU A 313 -12.76 15.32 12.45
N HIS A 314 -13.00 16.18 11.46
CA HIS A 314 -13.81 15.80 10.30
C HIS A 314 -13.18 14.63 9.53
N ILE A 315 -11.86 14.71 9.25
CA ILE A 315 -11.14 13.62 8.56
C ILE A 315 -11.23 12.34 9.40
N ALA A 316 -10.96 12.43 10.70
CA ALA A 316 -10.97 11.28 11.62
C ALA A 316 -12.36 10.62 11.74
N ARG A 317 -13.46 11.40 11.66
CA ARG A 317 -14.84 10.86 11.69
C ARG A 317 -15.21 10.14 10.38
N ASN A 318 -14.69 10.62 9.26
CA ASN A 318 -15.07 10.10 7.93
C ASN A 318 -14.22 8.89 7.49
N VAL A 319 -13.08 8.64 8.13
CA VAL A 319 -12.21 7.49 7.78
C VAL A 319 -12.00 6.62 9.02
N GLU A 320 -12.73 5.54 9.09
CA GLU A 320 -12.65 4.55 10.18
C GLU A 320 -11.93 3.26 9.76
N THR A 321 -11.53 3.16 8.48
CA THR A 321 -11.04 1.91 7.88
C THR A 321 -9.61 1.57 8.30
N ASN A 322 -8.65 2.46 8.04
CA ASN A 322 -7.23 2.21 8.35
C ASN A 322 -6.42 3.50 8.26
N ILE A 323 -5.20 3.47 8.78
CA ILE A 323 -4.31 4.64 8.85
C ILE A 323 -3.87 5.11 7.45
N ARG A 324 -3.71 4.19 6.50
CA ARG A 324 -3.31 4.53 5.13
C ARG A 324 -4.37 5.39 4.43
N ASP A 325 -5.64 5.02 4.57
CA ASP A 325 -6.77 5.78 4.02
C ASP A 325 -6.91 7.14 4.72
N LEU A 326 -6.71 7.15 6.03
CA LEU A 326 -6.74 8.36 6.85
C LEU A 326 -5.69 9.39 6.36
N GLN A 327 -4.45 8.95 6.18
CA GLN A 327 -3.36 9.79 5.67
C GLN A 327 -3.56 10.18 4.19
N SER A 328 -4.20 9.31 3.40
CA SER A 328 -4.54 9.61 2.01
C SER A 328 -5.54 10.76 1.91
N LEU A 329 -6.61 10.71 2.70
CA LEU A 329 -7.61 11.80 2.72
C LEU A 329 -7.00 13.11 3.22
N TYR A 330 -6.21 13.05 4.31
CA TYR A 330 -5.45 14.21 4.81
C TYR A 330 -4.59 14.82 3.70
N GLY A 331 -3.78 14.01 3.01
CA GLY A 331 -2.89 14.49 1.96
C GLY A 331 -3.64 15.15 0.79
N LYS A 332 -4.81 14.62 0.43
CA LYS A 332 -5.67 15.22 -0.59
C LYS A 332 -6.19 16.60 -0.16
N ILE A 333 -6.64 16.73 1.08
CA ILE A 333 -7.16 17.99 1.61
C ILE A 333 -6.05 19.05 1.66
N VAL A 334 -4.86 18.67 2.15
CA VAL A 334 -3.69 19.57 2.18
C VAL A 334 -3.30 20.01 0.77
N ALA A 335 -3.20 19.08 -0.17
CA ALA A 335 -2.84 19.42 -1.55
C ALA A 335 -3.85 20.38 -2.21
N LEU A 336 -5.16 20.19 -1.95
CA LEU A 336 -6.20 21.10 -2.45
C LEU A 336 -6.13 22.46 -1.77
N SER A 337 -5.85 22.49 -0.47
CA SER A 337 -5.67 23.72 0.31
C SER A 337 -4.51 24.54 -0.29
N GLU A 338 -3.38 23.93 -0.55
CA GLU A 338 -2.23 24.58 -1.19
C GLU A 338 -2.55 25.07 -2.60
N LEU A 339 -3.23 24.25 -3.39
CA LEU A 339 -3.56 24.57 -4.79
C LEU A 339 -4.52 25.77 -4.88
N LYS A 340 -5.51 25.83 -3.98
CA LYS A 340 -6.55 26.88 -4.00
C LYS A 340 -6.20 28.09 -3.13
N GLY A 341 -5.22 28.00 -2.24
CA GLY A 341 -4.86 29.06 -1.30
C GLY A 341 -5.93 29.32 -0.23
N ILE A 342 -6.70 28.28 0.14
CA ILE A 342 -7.73 28.36 1.18
C ILE A 342 -7.46 27.31 2.26
N SER A 343 -8.00 27.49 3.45
CA SER A 343 -7.69 26.60 4.57
C SER A 343 -8.21 25.16 4.36
N PRO A 344 -7.58 24.14 4.97
CA PRO A 344 -8.08 22.77 4.93
C PRO A 344 -9.55 22.64 5.36
N LEU A 345 -9.97 23.41 6.36
CA LEU A 345 -11.36 23.41 6.81
C LEU A 345 -12.32 23.94 5.73
N SER A 346 -11.92 24.98 4.98
CA SER A 346 -12.70 25.51 3.86
C SER A 346 -12.84 24.48 2.73
N ILE A 347 -11.80 23.71 2.41
CA ILE A 347 -11.86 22.60 1.44
C ILE A 347 -12.95 21.59 1.83
N ILE A 348 -13.01 21.24 3.11
CA ILE A 348 -13.99 20.31 3.65
C ILE A 348 -15.41 20.90 3.55
N GLN A 349 -15.59 22.14 3.97
CA GLN A 349 -16.89 22.83 3.98
C GLN A 349 -17.48 23.01 2.58
N GLU A 350 -16.63 23.26 1.59
CA GLU A 350 -17.04 23.34 0.18
C GLU A 350 -17.33 21.97 -0.46
N GLY A 351 -17.14 20.88 0.26
CA GLY A 351 -17.37 19.54 -0.24
C GLY A 351 -16.33 19.09 -1.30
N LEU A 352 -15.26 19.83 -1.47
CA LEU A 352 -14.25 19.59 -2.52
C LEU A 352 -13.46 18.29 -2.29
N ALA A 353 -13.33 17.87 -1.05
CA ALA A 353 -12.66 16.61 -0.70
C ALA A 353 -13.40 15.38 -1.24
N SER A 354 -14.72 15.48 -1.42
CA SER A 354 -15.55 14.36 -1.90
C SER A 354 -15.49 14.17 -3.43
N THR A 355 -15.03 15.17 -4.17
CA THR A 355 -14.97 15.14 -5.64
C THR A 355 -13.72 14.44 -6.19
N LEU A 356 -12.76 14.11 -5.32
CA LEU A 356 -11.54 13.42 -5.76
C LEU A 356 -11.75 11.90 -5.79
N PRO A 357 -11.33 11.23 -6.86
CA PRO A 357 -11.40 9.77 -6.89
C PRO A 357 -10.54 9.20 -5.77
N SER A 358 -11.18 8.62 -4.79
CA SER A 358 -10.51 7.96 -3.68
C SER A 358 -10.10 6.54 -4.11
N SER A 359 -8.81 6.32 -4.26
CA SER A 359 -8.29 4.97 -4.33
C SER A 359 -8.51 4.31 -2.96
N GLY A 360 -9.64 3.65 -2.80
CA GLY A 360 -9.95 2.85 -1.61
C GLY A 360 -10.98 3.41 -0.64
N VAL A 361 -11.46 4.64 -0.81
CA VAL A 361 -12.63 5.08 -0.04
C VAL A 361 -13.90 4.71 -0.83
N ARG A 362 -14.50 3.61 -0.51
CA ARG A 362 -15.87 3.33 -0.87
C ARG A 362 -16.77 4.26 -0.04
N GLY A 363 -16.83 5.50 -0.44
CA GLY A 363 -17.53 6.53 0.31
C GLY A 363 -18.44 7.39 -0.55
N ARG A 364 -19.48 6.82 -1.06
CA ARG A 364 -20.77 7.50 -1.19
C ARG A 364 -21.66 6.81 -0.19
N ASN A 365 -22.22 7.59 0.72
CA ASN A 365 -23.31 7.26 1.67
C ASN A 365 -23.86 5.82 1.60
N LEU A 366 -23.00 4.81 1.65
CA LEU A 366 -23.44 3.43 1.73
C LEU A 366 -23.99 3.21 3.13
N THR A 367 -25.24 3.53 3.30
CA THR A 367 -25.96 3.33 4.55
C THR A 367 -26.72 2.01 4.48
N SER A 368 -27.12 1.48 5.62
CA SER A 368 -28.01 0.32 5.69
C SER A 368 -29.26 0.55 4.82
N LYS A 369 -29.79 1.77 4.83
CA LYS A 369 -30.97 2.16 4.05
C LYS A 369 -30.69 2.10 2.53
N THR A 370 -29.50 2.54 2.09
CA THR A 370 -29.11 2.46 0.68
C THR A 370 -28.99 1.00 0.24
N VAL A 371 -28.40 0.14 1.08
CA VAL A 371 -28.30 -1.30 0.80
C VAL A 371 -29.69 -1.93 0.69
N VAL A 372 -30.60 -1.62 1.64
CA VAL A 372 -31.99 -2.14 1.61
C VAL A 372 -32.68 -1.73 0.30
N ASN A 373 -32.60 -0.45 -0.06
CA ASN A 373 -33.26 0.06 -1.26
C ASN A 373 -32.70 -0.59 -2.54
N LYS A 374 -31.37 -0.63 -2.71
CA LYS A 374 -30.76 -1.21 -3.92
C LYS A 374 -31.00 -2.71 -4.06
N VAL A 375 -30.95 -3.46 -2.95
CA VAL A 375 -31.31 -4.88 -2.96
C VAL A 375 -32.81 -5.07 -3.28
N ALA A 376 -33.65 -4.24 -2.71
CA ALA A 376 -35.10 -4.29 -2.99
C ALA A 376 -35.36 -3.99 -4.47
N ASP A 377 -34.76 -2.94 -5.02
CA ASP A 377 -34.85 -2.58 -6.45
C ASP A 377 -34.39 -3.74 -7.35
N TYR A 378 -33.24 -4.35 -7.03
CA TYR A 378 -32.68 -5.46 -7.83
C TYR A 378 -33.64 -6.66 -7.90
N PHE A 379 -34.30 -6.98 -6.80
CA PHE A 379 -35.25 -8.11 -6.74
C PHE A 379 -36.69 -7.71 -7.08
N ASN A 380 -36.92 -6.43 -7.42
CA ASN A 380 -38.24 -5.85 -7.75
C ASN A 380 -39.26 -6.08 -6.62
N ILE A 381 -38.87 -5.76 -5.39
CA ILE A 381 -39.67 -5.87 -4.17
C ILE A 381 -39.68 -4.52 -3.43
N MET A 382 -40.70 -4.29 -2.60
CA MET A 382 -40.72 -3.07 -1.80
C MET A 382 -39.74 -3.16 -0.62
N PRO A 383 -39.02 -2.08 -0.29
CA PRO A 383 -38.11 -2.08 0.88
C PRO A 383 -38.76 -2.53 2.19
N GLU A 384 -40.02 -2.20 2.38
CA GLU A 384 -40.81 -2.58 3.57
C GLU A 384 -41.04 -4.09 3.63
N GLU A 385 -41.19 -4.75 2.47
CA GLU A 385 -41.34 -6.22 2.41
C GLU A 385 -40.02 -6.91 2.72
N LEU A 386 -38.88 -6.32 2.25
CA LEU A 386 -37.56 -6.80 2.56
C LEU A 386 -37.31 -6.74 4.07
N CYS A 387 -37.69 -5.65 4.72
CA CYS A 387 -37.56 -5.45 6.17
C CYS A 387 -38.70 -6.07 7.00
N GLY A 388 -39.63 -6.77 6.35
CA GLY A 388 -40.79 -7.37 6.99
C GLY A 388 -40.58 -8.84 7.38
N ARG A 389 -41.69 -9.47 7.81
CA ARG A 389 -41.72 -10.87 8.25
C ARG A 389 -42.04 -11.86 7.13
N SER A 390 -42.04 -11.42 5.88
CA SER A 390 -42.38 -12.26 4.74
C SER A 390 -41.38 -13.45 4.65
N ARG A 391 -41.94 -14.66 4.37
CA ARG A 391 -41.18 -15.91 4.20
C ARG A 391 -41.16 -16.37 2.74
N VAL A 392 -41.65 -15.56 1.82
CA VAL A 392 -41.60 -15.83 0.37
C VAL A 392 -40.12 -16.00 -0.03
N SER A 393 -39.81 -17.02 -0.78
CA SER A 393 -38.41 -17.43 -1.11
C SER A 393 -37.58 -16.29 -1.66
N ASN A 394 -38.11 -15.54 -2.62
CA ASN A 394 -37.42 -14.41 -3.24
C ASN A 394 -37.07 -13.31 -2.21
N ILE A 395 -38.06 -12.92 -1.38
CA ILE A 395 -37.88 -11.88 -0.33
C ILE A 395 -36.84 -12.36 0.73
N LYS A 396 -36.93 -13.65 1.09
CA LYS A 396 -36.00 -14.26 2.05
C LYS A 396 -34.54 -14.20 1.52
N THR A 397 -34.35 -14.53 0.25
CA THR A 397 -33.00 -14.50 -0.39
C THR A 397 -32.48 -13.06 -0.48
N ALA A 398 -33.30 -12.12 -0.93
CA ALA A 398 -32.97 -10.71 -0.98
C ALA A 398 -32.56 -10.18 0.42
N ARG A 399 -33.34 -10.53 1.45
CA ARG A 399 -33.03 -10.15 2.83
C ARG A 399 -31.69 -10.71 3.30
N GLN A 400 -31.39 -11.97 2.98
CA GLN A 400 -30.11 -12.60 3.34
C GLN A 400 -28.92 -11.94 2.60
N ILE A 401 -29.10 -11.54 1.35
CA ILE A 401 -28.10 -10.78 0.57
C ILE A 401 -27.87 -9.42 1.21
N ALA A 402 -28.94 -8.70 1.60
CA ALA A 402 -28.83 -7.41 2.29
C ALA A 402 -28.06 -7.55 3.61
N MET A 403 -28.37 -8.59 4.42
CA MET A 403 -27.64 -8.89 5.67
C MET A 403 -26.15 -9.14 5.38
N PHE A 404 -25.86 -9.89 4.33
CA PHE A 404 -24.47 -10.23 3.94
C PHE A 404 -23.70 -8.97 3.52
N ILE A 405 -24.26 -8.11 2.68
CA ILE A 405 -23.65 -6.85 2.23
C ILE A 405 -23.45 -5.90 3.42
N MET A 406 -24.45 -5.73 4.29
CA MET A 406 -24.32 -4.91 5.50
C MET A 406 -23.20 -5.41 6.42
N SER A 407 -23.07 -6.73 6.55
CA SER A 407 -22.03 -7.33 7.40
C SER A 407 -20.63 -7.18 6.79
N ARG A 408 -20.48 -7.44 5.49
CA ARG A 408 -19.17 -7.50 4.82
C ARG A 408 -18.67 -6.15 4.31
N ASP A 409 -19.59 -5.33 3.78
CA ASP A 409 -19.24 -4.10 3.10
C ASP A 409 -19.42 -2.86 4.03
N LEU A 410 -20.42 -2.88 4.94
CA LEU A 410 -20.60 -1.85 5.97
C LEU A 410 -20.03 -2.23 7.34
N GLN A 411 -19.54 -3.46 7.52
CA GLN A 411 -18.98 -3.99 8.77
C GLN A 411 -19.89 -3.80 9.99
N MET A 412 -21.22 -3.85 9.76
CA MET A 412 -22.20 -3.68 10.82
C MET A 412 -22.26 -4.92 11.72
N SER A 413 -22.46 -4.70 13.02
CA SER A 413 -22.68 -5.79 13.98
C SER A 413 -24.02 -6.49 13.74
N THR A 414 -24.09 -7.78 14.02
CA THR A 414 -25.31 -8.58 13.78
C THR A 414 -26.55 -8.05 14.54
N PRO A 415 -26.45 -7.51 15.77
CA PRO A 415 -27.61 -6.88 16.39
C PRO A 415 -28.10 -5.63 15.64
N LYS A 416 -27.17 -4.81 15.14
CA LYS A 416 -27.51 -3.60 14.36
C LYS A 416 -28.18 -3.97 13.03
N ILE A 417 -27.65 -5.00 12.33
CA ILE A 417 -28.26 -5.52 11.09
C ILE A 417 -29.67 -6.04 11.38
N ALA A 418 -29.88 -6.76 12.49
CA ALA A 418 -31.20 -7.28 12.87
C ALA A 418 -32.25 -6.17 12.97
N LEU A 419 -31.90 -5.04 13.60
CA LEU A 419 -32.74 -3.87 13.70
C LEU A 419 -33.11 -3.30 12.31
N GLU A 420 -32.11 -3.15 11.44
CA GLU A 420 -32.30 -2.54 10.11
C GLU A 420 -33.18 -3.39 9.18
N VAL A 421 -33.07 -4.71 9.24
CA VAL A 421 -33.87 -5.61 8.39
C VAL A 421 -35.14 -6.14 9.09
N GLY A 422 -35.48 -5.62 10.28
CA GLY A 422 -36.71 -5.91 10.98
C GLY A 422 -36.83 -7.36 11.52
N VAL A 423 -35.70 -8.02 11.80
CA VAL A 423 -35.69 -9.37 12.41
C VAL A 423 -35.44 -9.28 13.92
N LYS A 424 -36.09 -10.12 14.70
CA LYS A 424 -36.01 -10.06 16.17
C LYS A 424 -34.71 -10.58 16.74
N ASP A 425 -34.03 -11.50 16.02
CA ASP A 425 -32.96 -12.27 16.59
C ASP A 425 -31.67 -12.15 15.71
N HIS A 426 -30.59 -11.72 16.33
CA HIS A 426 -29.28 -11.66 15.69
C HIS A 426 -28.78 -13.03 15.19
N THR A 427 -29.24 -14.14 15.77
CA THR A 427 -28.92 -15.49 15.30
C THR A 427 -29.47 -15.71 13.87
N THR A 428 -30.65 -15.15 13.55
CA THR A 428 -31.21 -15.18 12.20
C THR A 428 -30.28 -14.48 11.19
N VAL A 429 -29.69 -13.36 11.60
CA VAL A 429 -28.74 -12.61 10.78
C VAL A 429 -27.47 -13.46 10.54
N MET A 430 -26.91 -14.05 11.60
CA MET A 430 -25.72 -14.93 11.50
C MET A 430 -25.98 -16.09 10.55
N HIS A 431 -27.12 -16.77 10.69
CA HIS A 431 -27.48 -17.89 9.80
C HIS A 431 -27.68 -17.43 8.34
N GLY A 432 -28.29 -16.25 8.15
CA GLY A 432 -28.47 -15.66 6.81
C GLY A 432 -27.16 -15.38 6.11
N ILE A 433 -26.24 -14.74 6.83
CA ILE A 433 -24.88 -14.42 6.33
C ILE A 433 -24.11 -15.70 5.96
N LYS A 434 -24.06 -16.64 6.89
CA LYS A 434 -23.36 -17.92 6.69
C LYS A 434 -23.93 -18.72 5.52
N LYS A 435 -25.25 -18.67 5.34
CA LYS A 435 -25.91 -19.33 4.21
C LYS A 435 -25.45 -18.72 2.89
N ILE A 436 -25.51 -17.38 2.73
CA ILE A 436 -25.05 -16.70 1.51
C ILE A 436 -23.57 -17.03 1.23
N GLU A 437 -22.72 -17.02 2.25
CA GLU A 437 -21.31 -17.39 2.09
C GLU A 437 -21.10 -18.82 1.57
N THR A 438 -21.92 -19.74 2.04
CA THR A 438 -21.85 -21.14 1.59
C THR A 438 -22.40 -21.27 0.16
N ASP A 439 -23.56 -20.65 -0.10
CA ASP A 439 -24.21 -20.72 -1.41
C ASP A 439 -23.35 -20.08 -2.51
N MET A 440 -22.67 -18.98 -2.23
CA MET A 440 -21.71 -18.32 -3.18
C MET A 440 -20.57 -19.22 -3.63
N LYS A 441 -20.20 -20.24 -2.85
CA LYS A 441 -19.13 -21.17 -3.24
C LYS A 441 -19.57 -22.11 -4.35
N MET A 442 -20.86 -22.41 -4.41
CA MET A 442 -21.44 -23.42 -5.32
C MET A 442 -22.34 -22.81 -6.42
N ASN A 443 -22.77 -21.57 -6.25
CA ASN A 443 -23.76 -20.93 -7.13
C ASN A 443 -23.15 -19.66 -7.76
N PHE A 444 -22.72 -19.78 -9.02
CA PHE A 444 -22.15 -18.67 -9.79
C PHE A 444 -23.16 -17.53 -10.00
N THR A 445 -24.43 -17.88 -10.28
CA THR A 445 -25.51 -16.88 -10.48
C THR A 445 -25.68 -15.98 -9.25
N LEU A 446 -25.64 -16.57 -8.06
CA LEU A 446 -25.75 -15.80 -6.80
C LEU A 446 -24.54 -14.88 -6.60
N ARG A 447 -23.36 -15.35 -7.00
CA ARG A 447 -22.14 -14.54 -6.94
C ARG A 447 -22.21 -13.34 -7.88
N ASP A 448 -22.69 -13.56 -9.11
CA ASP A 448 -22.85 -12.52 -10.12
C ASP A 448 -23.89 -11.48 -9.67
N GLN A 449 -25.06 -11.93 -9.16
CA GLN A 449 -26.09 -11.05 -8.61
C GLN A 449 -25.54 -10.13 -7.50
N ILE A 450 -24.77 -10.68 -6.57
CA ILE A 450 -24.16 -9.89 -5.48
C ILE A 450 -23.12 -8.91 -6.07
N GLY A 451 -22.40 -9.34 -7.09
CA GLY A 451 -21.46 -8.47 -7.83
C GLY A 451 -22.15 -7.27 -8.45
N GLU A 452 -23.23 -7.51 -9.20
CA GLU A 452 -24.06 -6.47 -9.84
C GLU A 452 -24.67 -5.49 -8.81
N ILE A 453 -25.18 -6.00 -7.69
CA ILE A 453 -25.72 -5.16 -6.62
C ILE A 453 -24.60 -4.28 -6.02
N ARG A 454 -23.41 -4.82 -5.80
CA ARG A 454 -22.26 -4.06 -5.30
C ARG A 454 -21.82 -2.97 -6.30
N GLU A 455 -21.84 -3.28 -7.58
CA GLU A 455 -21.54 -2.32 -8.64
C GLU A 455 -22.54 -1.14 -8.59
N GLN A 456 -23.83 -1.43 -8.52
CA GLN A 456 -24.88 -0.42 -8.38
C GLN A 456 -24.80 0.39 -7.06
N LEU A 457 -24.26 -0.21 -6.00
CA LEU A 457 -24.02 0.47 -4.73
C LEU A 457 -22.77 1.38 -4.80
N SER A 458 -21.90 1.16 -5.77
CA SER A 458 -20.68 1.95 -5.98
C SER A 458 -20.90 3.15 -6.91
N GLU A 459 -22.01 3.16 -7.67
CA GLU A 459 -22.45 4.27 -8.51
C GLU A 459 -23.09 5.40 -7.69
#